data_da32587d0ace6ccc035463d549d82e49
#
_entry.id   da32587d0ace6ccc035463d549d82e49
#
_cell.length_a   1.000
_cell.length_b   1.000
_cell.length_c   1.000
_cell.angle_alpha   90.00
_cell.angle_beta   90.00
_cell.angle_gamma   90.00
#
_symmetry.space_group_name_H-M   'P 1'
#
loop_
_entity.id
_entity.type
_entity.pdbx_description
1 polymer ?
#
loop_
_entity_poly.entity_id
_entity_poly.type
_entity_poly.pdbx_seq_one_letter_code
_entity_poly.pdbx_strand_id
1 'polypeptide(L)'
;TTAMIVDDDEQTRNAMNESNDLSLLKRFMTTEINDNDTNNARTNEKPFNVVVDDDEEHHQRTMKLLSQGAEAKVFMTEFLKRKCVIKQRFRKRYRHPLLDQKLTKSRLTAEVRSLLKARQLGVRAPLVLYVDKQSASIFLEQIDGKSLKEVLKRVAKDNRTNSDDGSCQARVKKFGREIGELVARLHDGGVAHGDLTTSNFIVEHNTDQIYVIDFGLAKTQIIEEDIGVDLYVLERSLIAAHKEEGAHMWKEALQTWREKCKKADLGGYKRYLEVRERGRKRSMLG
;
A
#
# COMPACT_ATOMS: atom_id res chain seq x y z
N THR A 1 -21.40 -9.30 -38.39
CA THR A 1 -20.98 -10.43 -37.55
C THR A 1 -19.53 -10.26 -37.16
N THR A 2 -19.24 -9.42 -36.18
CA THR A 2 -17.91 -9.37 -35.54
C THR A 2 -18.10 -8.61 -34.22
N ALA A 3 -18.48 -9.29 -33.21
CA ALA A 3 -18.40 -8.85 -31.83
C ALA A 3 -18.24 -10.09 -30.95
N MET A 4 -17.45 -9.97 -29.92
CA MET A 4 -17.13 -10.95 -28.87
C MET A 4 -15.81 -11.72 -29.07
N ILE A 5 -14.73 -11.11 -28.68
CA ILE A 5 -13.56 -11.76 -28.08
C ILE A 5 -12.76 -10.67 -27.34
N VAL A 6 -13.15 -10.25 -26.15
CA VAL A 6 -12.30 -9.38 -25.26
C VAL A 6 -12.49 -9.72 -23.75
N ASP A 7 -13.46 -10.53 -23.33
CA ASP A 7 -13.77 -10.69 -21.89
C ASP A 7 -13.10 -11.86 -21.16
N ASP A 8 -12.45 -12.80 -21.88
CA ASP A 8 -11.87 -14.01 -21.22
C ASP A 8 -10.51 -13.76 -20.54
N ASP A 9 -9.75 -12.75 -20.96
CA ASP A 9 -8.40 -12.54 -20.44
C ASP A 9 -8.35 -11.87 -19.04
N GLU A 10 -9.33 -11.05 -18.72
CA GLU A 10 -9.35 -10.31 -17.43
C GLU A 10 -9.89 -11.19 -16.29
N GLN A 11 -10.89 -12.03 -16.56
CA GLN A 11 -11.39 -13.00 -15.58
C GLN A 11 -10.37 -14.12 -15.33
N THR A 12 -9.65 -14.57 -16.35
CA THR A 12 -8.60 -15.59 -16.22
C THR A 12 -7.37 -15.04 -15.47
N ARG A 13 -7.01 -13.77 -15.68
CA ARG A 13 -5.95 -13.08 -14.89
C ARG A 13 -6.35 -12.91 -13.44
N ASN A 14 -7.59 -12.55 -13.15
CA ASN A 14 -8.08 -12.40 -11.78
C ASN A 14 -8.15 -13.76 -11.07
N ALA A 15 -8.63 -14.81 -11.70
CA ALA A 15 -8.67 -16.16 -11.13
C ALA A 15 -7.27 -16.75 -10.88
N MET A 16 -6.31 -16.55 -11.79
CA MET A 16 -4.91 -16.96 -11.58
C MET A 16 -4.23 -16.16 -10.46
N ASN A 17 -4.55 -14.87 -10.32
CA ASN A 17 -4.03 -14.02 -9.25
C ASN A 17 -4.57 -14.45 -7.88
N GLU A 18 -5.87 -14.78 -7.78
CA GLU A 18 -6.48 -15.27 -6.53
C GLU A 18 -5.92 -16.63 -6.09
N SER A 19 -5.67 -17.54 -7.03
CA SER A 19 -5.11 -18.85 -6.72
C SER A 19 -3.66 -18.77 -6.23
N ASN A 20 -2.86 -17.89 -6.79
CA ASN A 20 -1.48 -17.64 -6.37
C ASN A 20 -1.40 -16.94 -5.01
N ASP A 21 -2.27 -15.97 -4.74
CA ASP A 21 -2.35 -15.30 -3.43
C ASP A 21 -2.77 -16.30 -2.32
N LEU A 22 -3.71 -17.20 -2.59
CA LEU A 22 -4.13 -18.22 -1.64
C LEU A 22 -3.04 -19.27 -1.36
N SER A 23 -2.26 -19.65 -2.37
CA SER A 23 -1.14 -20.60 -2.20
C SER A 23 0.00 -19.98 -1.39
N LEU A 24 0.32 -18.71 -1.61
CA LEU A 24 1.27 -17.93 -0.83
C LEU A 24 0.80 -17.76 0.62
N LEU A 25 -0.49 -17.49 0.83
CA LEU A 25 -1.10 -17.37 2.16
C LEU A 25 -0.99 -18.70 2.92
N LYS A 26 -1.34 -19.82 2.30
CA LYS A 26 -1.21 -21.15 2.89
C LYS A 26 0.25 -21.46 3.25
N ARG A 27 1.20 -21.24 2.34
CA ARG A 27 2.64 -21.43 2.60
C ARG A 27 3.16 -20.54 3.72
N PHE A 28 2.71 -19.29 3.79
CA PHE A 28 3.14 -18.34 4.81
C PHE A 28 2.55 -18.64 6.18
N MET A 29 1.32 -19.18 6.23
CA MET A 29 0.64 -19.55 7.48
C MET A 29 1.05 -20.92 8.02
N THR A 30 1.46 -21.87 7.16
CA THR A 30 1.86 -23.23 7.56
C THR A 30 3.33 -23.35 7.95
N THR A 31 4.17 -22.36 7.68
CA THR A 31 5.56 -22.33 8.17
C THR A 31 5.55 -21.78 9.59
N GLU A 32 5.05 -22.57 10.55
CA GLU A 32 5.31 -22.35 11.96
C GLU A 32 6.82 -22.41 12.23
N ILE A 33 7.27 -21.46 13.00
CA ILE A 33 8.65 -21.20 13.36
C ILE A 33 9.14 -22.38 14.20
N ASN A 34 10.00 -23.22 13.65
CA ASN A 34 10.87 -24.06 14.45
C ASN A 34 11.94 -23.14 15.09
N ASP A 35 11.73 -22.82 16.38
CA ASP A 35 12.61 -21.93 17.17
C ASP A 35 13.92 -22.64 17.65
N ASN A 36 14.50 -23.53 16.87
CA ASN A 36 15.72 -24.25 17.25
C ASN A 36 16.90 -24.03 16.28
N ASP A 37 17.27 -22.78 16.02
CA ASP A 37 18.60 -22.46 15.48
C ASP A 37 19.22 -21.28 16.21
N THR A 38 19.66 -21.56 17.44
CA THR A 38 20.67 -20.77 18.14
C THR A 38 22.04 -21.38 17.86
N ASN A 39 22.80 -20.78 16.95
CA ASN A 39 24.26 -20.62 17.03
C ASN A 39 24.83 -20.29 15.63
N ASN A 40 25.15 -19.06 15.38
CA ASN A 40 26.46 -18.59 14.92
C ASN A 40 26.40 -17.09 14.56
N ALA A 41 26.89 -16.30 15.48
CA ALA A 41 27.14 -14.88 15.26
C ALA A 41 28.60 -14.69 14.82
N ARG A 42 28.80 -14.16 13.67
CA ARG A 42 29.92 -13.32 13.17
C ARG A 42 30.08 -13.53 11.67
N THR A 43 29.53 -12.67 10.86
CA THR A 43 30.07 -12.49 9.52
C THR A 43 29.80 -11.08 9.01
N ASN A 44 30.84 -10.51 8.46
CA ASN A 44 30.98 -9.25 7.75
C ASN A 44 29.87 -8.99 6.75
N GLU A 45 29.43 -7.72 6.70
CA GLU A 45 28.47 -7.21 5.72
C GLU A 45 29.06 -7.34 4.31
N LYS A 46 28.66 -8.39 3.59
CA LYS A 46 28.79 -8.45 2.13
C LYS A 46 27.56 -7.86 1.49
N PRO A 47 27.67 -7.16 0.36
CA PRO A 47 26.49 -6.72 -0.39
C PRO A 47 25.66 -7.94 -0.77
N PHE A 48 24.34 -7.78 -0.63
CA PHE A 48 23.35 -8.81 -0.86
C PHE A 48 23.43 -9.34 -2.30
N ASN A 49 23.98 -10.53 -2.46
CA ASN A 49 23.83 -11.32 -3.68
C ASN A 49 22.66 -12.28 -3.48
N VAL A 50 21.63 -12.14 -4.29
CA VAL A 50 20.60 -13.17 -4.42
C VAL A 50 21.28 -14.40 -5.02
N VAL A 51 21.52 -15.41 -4.20
CA VAL A 51 21.90 -16.74 -4.70
C VAL A 51 20.63 -17.33 -5.27
N VAL A 52 20.56 -17.43 -6.57
CA VAL A 52 19.61 -18.27 -7.30
C VAL A 52 20.45 -19.43 -7.79
N ASP A 53 19.99 -20.67 -7.58
CA ASP A 53 20.65 -21.88 -8.01
C ASP A 53 21.21 -21.74 -9.44
N ASP A 54 22.46 -22.16 -9.58
CA ASP A 54 23.22 -22.13 -10.81
C ASP A 54 22.57 -22.98 -11.86
N ASP A 55 21.94 -22.36 -12.86
CA ASP A 55 21.93 -22.84 -14.23
C ASP A 55 21.59 -21.69 -15.18
N GLU A 56 22.61 -21.27 -15.92
CA GLU A 56 22.65 -20.53 -17.18
C GLU A 56 22.21 -19.05 -17.22
N GLU A 57 23.19 -18.25 -17.68
CA GLU A 57 23.17 -16.83 -18.07
C GLU A 57 23.13 -15.78 -16.95
N HIS A 58 24.34 -15.25 -16.68
CA HIS A 58 24.61 -14.05 -15.88
C HIS A 58 23.85 -12.82 -16.41
N HIS A 59 22.55 -12.73 -16.15
CA HIS A 59 21.87 -11.46 -16.16
C HIS A 59 22.19 -10.72 -14.86
N GLN A 60 23.17 -9.82 -14.91
CA GLN A 60 23.36 -8.81 -13.86
C GLN A 60 22.03 -8.07 -13.67
N ARG A 61 21.25 -8.48 -12.65
CA ARG A 61 20.00 -7.83 -12.29
C ARG A 61 20.32 -6.44 -11.78
N THR A 62 20.12 -5.44 -12.61
CA THR A 62 20.32 -4.04 -12.25
C THR A 62 19.24 -3.63 -11.25
N MET A 63 19.59 -3.60 -9.96
CA MET A 63 18.73 -3.06 -8.92
C MET A 63 18.87 -1.54 -8.88
N LYS A 64 17.80 -0.82 -9.18
CA LYS A 64 17.76 0.65 -9.10
C LYS A 64 17.10 1.07 -7.79
N LEU A 65 17.81 1.79 -6.94
CA LEU A 65 17.24 2.38 -5.72
C LEU A 65 16.20 3.43 -6.11
N LEU A 66 14.95 3.23 -5.69
CA LEU A 66 13.85 4.18 -5.89
C LEU A 66 13.74 5.17 -4.73
N SER A 67 13.79 4.67 -3.50
CA SER A 67 13.68 5.50 -2.30
C SER A 67 14.30 4.81 -1.10
N GLN A 68 14.67 5.62 -0.10
CA GLN A 68 15.08 5.14 1.20
C GLN A 68 14.33 5.92 2.27
N GLY A 69 13.49 5.20 3.01
CA GLY A 69 12.77 5.73 4.16
C GLY A 69 13.48 5.43 5.47
N ALA A 70 12.80 5.76 6.58
CA ALA A 70 13.32 5.49 7.91
C ALA A 70 13.40 3.99 8.25
N GLU A 71 12.60 3.12 7.62
CA GLU A 71 12.49 1.71 7.98
C GLU A 71 12.90 0.73 6.89
N ALA A 72 12.87 1.16 5.62
CA ALA A 72 13.14 0.30 4.48
C ALA A 72 13.79 1.05 3.32
N LYS A 73 14.49 0.32 2.48
CA LYS A 73 14.92 0.72 1.14
C LYS A 73 13.97 0.09 0.12
N VAL A 74 13.67 0.83 -0.93
CA VAL A 74 12.80 0.40 -2.02
C VAL A 74 13.61 0.40 -3.30
N PHE A 75 13.67 -0.76 -3.95
CA PHE A 75 14.41 -0.95 -5.19
C PHE A 75 13.45 -1.36 -6.30
N MET A 76 13.78 -0.97 -7.51
CA MET A 76 13.14 -1.47 -8.73
C MET A 76 14.06 -2.49 -9.39
N THR A 77 13.51 -3.62 -9.82
CA THR A 77 14.23 -4.69 -10.49
C THR A 77 13.27 -5.52 -11.34
N GLU A 78 13.77 -6.63 -11.85
CA GLU A 78 12.97 -7.65 -12.53
C GLU A 78 13.06 -8.97 -11.74
N PHE A 79 11.92 -9.63 -11.55
CA PHE A 79 11.80 -10.94 -10.90
C PHE A 79 10.94 -11.86 -11.76
N LEU A 80 11.48 -13.01 -12.19
CA LEU A 80 10.80 -13.95 -13.08
C LEU A 80 10.20 -13.27 -14.33
N LYS A 81 10.99 -12.43 -15.00
CA LYS A 81 10.59 -11.64 -16.20
C LYS A 81 9.45 -10.65 -15.95
N ARG A 82 9.18 -10.30 -14.70
CA ARG A 82 8.17 -9.30 -14.32
C ARG A 82 8.85 -8.13 -13.62
N LYS A 83 8.46 -6.92 -13.98
CA LYS A 83 8.88 -5.71 -13.27
C LYS A 83 8.39 -5.80 -11.83
N CYS A 84 9.30 -5.62 -10.87
CA CYS A 84 8.97 -5.70 -9.47
C CYS A 84 9.64 -4.61 -8.64
N VAL A 85 9.05 -4.37 -7.46
CA VAL A 85 9.57 -3.49 -6.44
C VAL A 85 9.97 -4.34 -5.24
N ILE A 86 11.22 -4.20 -4.79
CA ILE A 86 11.70 -4.85 -3.57
C ILE A 86 11.65 -3.85 -2.44
N LYS A 87 10.90 -4.14 -1.39
CA LYS A 87 10.92 -3.40 -0.13
C LYS A 87 11.74 -4.17 0.87
N GLN A 88 12.96 -3.68 1.15
CA GLN A 88 13.92 -4.30 2.06
C GLN A 88 14.02 -3.52 3.36
N ARG A 89 13.72 -4.17 4.48
CA ARG A 89 13.89 -3.61 5.82
C ARG A 89 15.33 -3.79 6.28
N PHE A 90 15.95 -2.74 6.79
CA PHE A 90 17.31 -2.77 7.29
C PHE A 90 17.37 -2.78 8.81
N ARG A 91 18.47 -3.34 9.35
CA ARG A 91 18.71 -3.43 10.79
C ARG A 91 18.87 -2.05 11.42
N LYS A 92 18.33 -1.90 12.62
CA LYS A 92 18.46 -0.67 13.42
C LYS A 92 19.61 -0.82 14.40
N ARG A 93 20.73 -0.10 14.16
CA ARG A 93 21.95 -0.19 14.98
C ARG A 93 21.75 0.16 16.46
N TYR A 94 20.72 0.94 16.79
CA TYR A 94 20.39 1.33 18.15
C TYR A 94 19.58 0.28 18.94
N ARG A 95 19.15 -0.81 18.29
CA ARG A 95 18.41 -1.90 18.94
C ARG A 95 19.29 -3.09 19.22
N HIS A 96 18.96 -3.81 20.30
CA HIS A 96 19.60 -5.11 20.53
C HIS A 96 19.33 -6.05 19.33
N PRO A 97 20.35 -6.77 18.80
CA PRO A 97 20.23 -7.53 17.55
C PRO A 97 19.06 -8.55 17.54
N LEU A 98 18.88 -9.32 18.62
CA LEU A 98 17.81 -10.31 18.73
C LEU A 98 16.42 -9.65 18.74
N LEU A 99 16.27 -8.52 19.42
CA LEU A 99 15.02 -7.76 19.44
C LEU A 99 14.70 -7.19 18.08
N ASP A 100 15.71 -6.60 17.40
CA ASP A 100 15.54 -6.03 16.07
C ASP A 100 15.13 -7.11 15.06
N GLN A 101 15.75 -8.27 15.09
CA GLN A 101 15.41 -9.41 14.24
C GLN A 101 13.94 -9.86 14.46
N LYS A 102 13.53 -10.03 15.72
CA LYS A 102 12.16 -10.43 16.07
C LYS A 102 11.12 -9.41 15.58
N LEU A 103 11.37 -8.12 15.83
CA LEU A 103 10.49 -7.04 15.40
C LEU A 103 10.41 -6.95 13.88
N THR A 104 11.54 -7.08 13.18
CA THR A 104 11.61 -7.02 11.72
C THR A 104 10.83 -8.18 11.09
N LYS A 105 11.01 -9.41 11.58
CA LYS A 105 10.24 -10.59 11.13
C LYS A 105 8.74 -10.41 11.36
N SER A 106 8.34 -9.95 12.55
CA SER A 106 6.95 -9.69 12.89
C SER A 106 6.31 -8.63 11.97
N ARG A 107 6.99 -7.52 11.74
CA ARG A 107 6.52 -6.44 10.84
C ARG A 107 6.42 -6.89 9.39
N LEU A 108 7.41 -7.66 8.91
CA LEU A 108 7.37 -8.26 7.57
C LEU A 108 6.13 -9.13 7.40
N THR A 109 5.90 -10.02 8.36
CA THR A 109 4.74 -10.93 8.37
C THR A 109 3.41 -10.16 8.41
N ALA A 110 3.32 -9.13 9.26
CA ALA A 110 2.12 -8.31 9.38
C ALA A 110 1.82 -7.55 8.08
N GLU A 111 2.83 -6.98 7.44
CA GLU A 111 2.70 -6.26 6.17
C GLU A 111 2.19 -7.18 5.05
N VAL A 112 2.79 -8.36 4.90
CA VAL A 112 2.36 -9.35 3.90
C VAL A 112 0.92 -9.80 4.14
N ARG A 113 0.56 -10.12 5.39
CA ARG A 113 -0.81 -10.51 5.76
C ARG A 113 -1.83 -9.41 5.45
N SER A 114 -1.48 -8.17 5.73
CA SER A 114 -2.36 -7.02 5.45
C SER A 114 -2.55 -6.78 3.97
N LEU A 115 -1.48 -6.89 3.16
CA LEU A 115 -1.54 -6.83 1.70
C LEU A 115 -2.47 -7.90 1.12
N LEU A 116 -2.25 -9.16 1.51
CA LEU A 116 -3.06 -10.28 1.04
C LEU A 116 -4.53 -10.11 1.44
N LYS A 117 -4.79 -9.70 2.69
CA LYS A 117 -6.15 -9.44 3.16
C LYS A 117 -6.81 -8.29 2.40
N ALA A 118 -6.10 -7.19 2.14
CA ALA A 118 -6.62 -6.07 1.36
C ALA A 118 -7.06 -6.54 -0.05
N ARG A 119 -6.25 -7.35 -0.73
CA ARG A 119 -6.61 -7.93 -2.02
C ARG A 119 -7.84 -8.84 -1.96
N GLN A 120 -7.95 -9.70 -0.94
CA GLN A 120 -9.13 -10.55 -0.71
C GLN A 120 -10.42 -9.73 -0.51
N LEU A 121 -10.29 -8.52 0.01
CA LEU A 121 -11.39 -7.56 0.17
C LEU A 121 -11.72 -6.79 -1.14
N GLY A 122 -11.06 -7.13 -2.25
CA GLY A 122 -11.22 -6.44 -3.53
C GLY A 122 -10.59 -5.05 -3.56
N VAL A 123 -9.64 -4.78 -2.66
CA VAL A 123 -8.84 -3.54 -2.70
C VAL A 123 -7.67 -3.74 -3.65
N ARG A 124 -7.52 -2.85 -4.63
CA ARG A 124 -6.36 -2.87 -5.51
C ARG A 124 -5.11 -2.53 -4.72
N ALA A 125 -4.25 -3.53 -4.55
CA ALA A 125 -2.95 -3.44 -3.91
C ALA A 125 -1.94 -4.31 -4.69
N PRO A 126 -0.63 -4.02 -4.64
CA PRO A 126 0.38 -4.80 -5.36
C PRO A 126 0.33 -6.29 -5.00
N LEU A 127 0.54 -7.16 -5.99
CA LEU A 127 0.75 -8.58 -5.75
C LEU A 127 2.03 -8.80 -4.95
N VAL A 128 1.97 -9.71 -3.99
CA VAL A 128 3.17 -10.23 -3.30
C VAL A 128 3.74 -11.36 -4.17
N LEU A 129 4.88 -11.11 -4.80
CA LEU A 129 5.53 -12.07 -5.69
C LEU A 129 6.41 -13.05 -4.92
N TYR A 130 7.15 -12.55 -3.92
CA TYR A 130 8.03 -13.35 -3.09
C TYR A 130 8.33 -12.67 -1.76
N VAL A 131 8.62 -13.46 -0.74
CA VAL A 131 8.98 -12.96 0.60
C VAL A 131 10.27 -13.63 1.05
N ASP A 132 11.33 -12.85 1.21
CA ASP A 132 12.57 -13.32 1.78
C ASP A 132 12.67 -12.91 3.26
N LYS A 133 12.51 -13.91 4.13
CA LYS A 133 12.57 -13.70 5.58
C LYS A 133 14.00 -13.47 6.09
N GLN A 134 15.03 -13.94 5.36
CA GLN A 134 16.44 -13.79 5.77
C GLN A 134 16.92 -12.37 5.53
N SER A 135 16.66 -11.83 4.33
CA SER A 135 16.99 -10.44 3.98
C SER A 135 15.93 -9.42 4.41
N ALA A 136 14.84 -9.88 5.04
CA ALA A 136 13.71 -9.06 5.42
C ALA A 136 13.13 -8.25 4.24
N SER A 137 12.96 -8.90 3.09
CA SER A 137 12.54 -8.29 1.83
C SER A 137 11.20 -8.84 1.35
N ILE A 138 10.36 -7.95 0.82
CA ILE A 138 9.13 -8.28 0.13
C ILE A 138 9.28 -7.86 -1.33
N PHE A 139 9.04 -8.80 -2.24
CA PHE A 139 9.00 -8.55 -3.67
C PHE A 139 7.55 -8.33 -4.08
N LEU A 140 7.26 -7.15 -4.59
CA LEU A 140 5.93 -6.68 -4.93
C LEU A 140 5.83 -6.42 -6.43
N GLU A 141 4.65 -6.59 -6.97
CA GLU A 141 4.31 -6.11 -8.31
C GLU A 141 4.63 -4.61 -8.43
N GLN A 142 5.26 -4.21 -9.54
CA GLN A 142 5.43 -2.81 -9.87
C GLN A 142 4.17 -2.28 -10.52
N ILE A 143 3.51 -1.32 -9.88
CA ILE A 143 2.39 -0.60 -10.47
C ILE A 143 2.94 0.53 -11.36
N ASP A 144 2.58 0.51 -12.64
CA ASP A 144 2.98 1.55 -13.59
C ASP A 144 2.08 2.77 -13.45
N GLY A 145 2.49 3.69 -12.60
CA GLY A 145 1.69 4.85 -12.25
C GLY A 145 2.47 5.94 -11.54
N LYS A 146 1.74 6.94 -11.10
CA LYS A 146 2.26 8.06 -10.29
C LYS A 146 1.53 8.13 -8.97
N SER A 147 2.23 8.61 -7.94
CA SER A 147 1.58 8.87 -6.67
C SER A 147 0.44 9.89 -6.82
N LEU A 148 -0.63 9.70 -6.08
CA LEU A 148 -1.75 10.65 -6.06
C LEU A 148 -1.28 12.06 -5.73
N LYS A 149 -0.26 12.20 -4.89
CA LYS A 149 0.40 13.48 -4.59
C LYS A 149 0.94 14.16 -5.85
N GLU A 150 1.58 13.40 -6.74
CA GLU A 150 2.12 13.95 -8.01
C GLU A 150 1.01 14.25 -9.00
N VAL A 151 -0.02 13.41 -9.05
CA VAL A 151 -1.20 13.64 -9.91
C VAL A 151 -1.92 14.92 -9.48
N LEU A 152 -2.19 15.11 -8.19
CA LEU A 152 -2.80 16.33 -7.68
C LEU A 152 -1.99 17.60 -7.98
N LYS A 153 -0.65 17.52 -7.89
CA LYS A 153 0.22 18.64 -8.27
C LYS A 153 0.06 19.02 -9.75
N ARG A 154 -0.16 18.05 -10.64
CA ARG A 154 -0.39 18.31 -12.06
C ARG A 154 -1.75 18.91 -12.29
N VAL A 155 -2.80 18.30 -11.75
CA VAL A 155 -4.19 18.81 -11.84
C VAL A 155 -4.26 20.27 -11.39
N ALA A 156 -3.64 20.62 -10.27
CA ALA A 156 -3.63 22.00 -9.78
C ALA A 156 -2.83 22.96 -10.67
N LYS A 157 -1.81 22.47 -11.38
CA LYS A 157 -1.08 23.27 -12.36
C LYS A 157 -1.93 23.52 -13.60
N ASP A 158 -2.59 22.49 -14.10
CA ASP A 158 -3.42 22.55 -15.30
C ASP A 158 -4.64 23.47 -15.07
N ASN A 159 -5.28 23.42 -13.89
CA ASN A 159 -6.34 24.35 -13.49
C ASN A 159 -5.94 25.84 -13.50
N ARG A 160 -4.65 26.15 -13.31
CA ARG A 160 -4.15 27.53 -13.32
C ARG A 160 -3.82 28.06 -14.72
N THR A 161 -3.55 27.17 -15.65
CA THR A 161 -3.08 27.51 -17.01
C THR A 161 -4.16 27.44 -18.07
N ASN A 162 -5.18 26.61 -17.87
CA ASN A 162 -6.29 26.42 -18.80
C ASN A 162 -7.60 26.83 -18.14
N SER A 163 -8.37 27.66 -18.80
CA SER A 163 -9.74 27.97 -18.40
C SER A 163 -10.59 26.69 -18.37
N ASP A 164 -11.00 26.35 -17.19
CA ASP A 164 -12.12 25.48 -16.75
C ASP A 164 -12.85 24.68 -17.87
N ASP A 165 -12.35 23.49 -18.17
CA ASP A 165 -13.08 22.56 -19.04
C ASP A 165 -13.93 21.54 -18.24
N GLY A 166 -14.00 21.64 -16.92
CA GLY A 166 -14.74 20.72 -16.04
C GLY A 166 -14.12 19.32 -15.92
N SER A 167 -13.17 18.96 -16.79
CA SER A 167 -12.57 17.62 -16.83
C SER A 167 -11.70 17.36 -15.61
N CYS A 168 -10.95 18.35 -15.16
CA CYS A 168 -10.13 18.30 -13.95
C CYS A 168 -10.98 18.06 -12.71
N GLN A 169 -12.10 18.76 -12.58
CA GLN A 169 -13.01 18.58 -11.44
C GLN A 169 -13.68 17.21 -11.46
N ALA A 170 -14.09 16.73 -12.65
CA ALA A 170 -14.66 15.39 -12.82
C ALA A 170 -13.66 14.31 -12.38
N ARG A 171 -12.37 14.46 -12.74
CA ARG A 171 -11.30 13.54 -12.35
C ARG A 171 -11.05 13.56 -10.83
N VAL A 172 -11.02 14.73 -10.21
CA VAL A 172 -10.90 14.87 -8.75
C VAL A 172 -12.05 14.17 -8.03
N LYS A 173 -13.28 14.35 -8.49
CA LYS A 173 -14.46 13.65 -7.94
C LYS A 173 -14.37 12.14 -8.13
N LYS A 174 -13.98 11.67 -9.34
CA LYS A 174 -13.78 10.24 -9.62
C LYS A 174 -12.81 9.62 -8.62
N PHE A 175 -11.63 10.22 -8.46
CA PHE A 175 -10.61 9.73 -7.52
C PHE A 175 -11.09 9.76 -6.07
N GLY A 176 -11.81 10.80 -5.67
CA GLY A 176 -12.39 10.88 -4.34
C GLY A 176 -13.33 9.70 -4.04
N ARG A 177 -14.24 9.42 -4.95
CA ARG A 177 -15.19 8.28 -4.81
C ARG A 177 -14.44 6.95 -4.74
N GLU A 178 -13.49 6.73 -5.63
CA GLU A 178 -12.72 5.51 -5.68
C GLU A 178 -11.91 5.29 -4.38
N ILE A 179 -11.26 6.32 -3.86
CA ILE A 179 -10.57 6.26 -2.56
C ILE A 179 -11.57 5.92 -1.44
N GLY A 180 -12.73 6.58 -1.43
CA GLY A 180 -13.78 6.30 -0.45
C GLY A 180 -14.23 4.83 -0.46
N GLU A 181 -14.41 4.24 -1.65
CA GLU A 181 -14.76 2.82 -1.79
C GLU A 181 -13.65 1.88 -1.32
N LEU A 182 -12.39 2.15 -1.70
CA LEU A 182 -11.26 1.32 -1.29
C LEU A 182 -11.08 1.32 0.22
N VAL A 183 -11.18 2.50 0.85
CA VAL A 183 -11.08 2.65 2.31
C VAL A 183 -12.28 2.02 3.02
N ALA A 184 -13.49 2.12 2.46
CA ALA A 184 -14.67 1.45 3.00
C ALA A 184 -14.51 -0.08 3.03
N ARG A 185 -14.01 -0.68 1.94
CA ARG A 185 -13.71 -2.13 1.88
C ARG A 185 -12.67 -2.56 2.90
N LEU A 186 -11.59 -1.78 3.09
CA LEU A 186 -10.58 -2.06 4.11
C LEU A 186 -11.21 -2.06 5.50
N HIS A 187 -11.92 -1.01 5.87
CA HIS A 187 -12.50 -0.85 7.20
C HIS A 187 -13.55 -1.91 7.49
N ASP A 188 -14.47 -2.20 6.56
CA ASP A 188 -15.47 -3.26 6.71
C ASP A 188 -14.82 -4.64 6.87
N GLY A 189 -13.74 -4.89 6.12
CA GLY A 189 -12.94 -6.10 6.24
C GLY A 189 -12.08 -6.18 7.50
N GLY A 190 -12.14 -5.17 8.38
CA GLY A 190 -11.38 -5.14 9.63
C GLY A 190 -9.90 -4.81 9.44
N VAL A 191 -9.55 -4.03 8.41
CA VAL A 191 -8.19 -3.55 8.14
C VAL A 191 -8.16 -2.03 8.27
N ALA A 192 -7.27 -1.49 9.09
CA ALA A 192 -6.85 -0.09 9.05
C ALA A 192 -5.46 -0.02 8.42
N HIS A 193 -5.25 0.94 7.54
CA HIS A 193 -4.00 1.09 6.82
C HIS A 193 -2.87 1.66 7.70
N GLY A 194 -3.22 2.60 8.56
CA GLY A 194 -2.29 3.25 9.50
C GLY A 194 -1.45 4.38 8.92
N ASP A 195 -1.45 4.57 7.58
CA ASP A 195 -0.72 5.65 6.88
C ASP A 195 -1.41 6.00 5.55
N LEU A 196 -2.68 6.41 5.58
CA LEU A 196 -3.44 6.79 4.39
C LEU A 196 -3.03 8.17 3.85
N THR A 197 -1.76 8.30 3.44
CA THR A 197 -1.25 9.52 2.82
C THR A 197 -1.38 9.48 1.29
N THR A 198 -1.39 10.65 0.65
CA THR A 198 -1.45 10.78 -0.82
C THR A 198 -0.26 10.14 -1.54
N SER A 199 0.83 9.85 -0.84
CA SER A 199 1.99 9.14 -1.36
C SER A 199 1.77 7.63 -1.43
N ASN A 200 0.83 7.09 -0.65
CA ASN A 200 0.52 5.66 -0.56
C ASN A 200 -0.67 5.24 -1.46
N PHE A 201 -1.07 6.13 -2.37
CA PHE A 201 -1.97 5.82 -3.47
C PHE A 201 -1.22 6.01 -4.79
N ILE A 202 -1.25 5.00 -5.66
CA ILE A 202 -0.71 5.08 -7.03
C ILE A 202 -1.89 5.13 -8.00
N VAL A 203 -1.88 6.12 -8.89
CA VAL A 203 -2.80 6.21 -10.02
C VAL A 203 -2.12 5.57 -11.21
N GLU A 204 -2.65 4.46 -11.69
CA GLU A 204 -2.13 3.72 -12.84
C GLU A 204 -2.30 4.51 -14.13
N HIS A 205 -1.28 4.49 -15.00
CA HIS A 205 -1.24 5.34 -16.20
C HIS A 205 -2.33 5.03 -17.21
N ASN A 206 -2.60 3.76 -17.44
CA ASN A 206 -3.47 3.35 -18.56
C ASN A 206 -4.96 3.39 -18.21
N THR A 207 -5.31 3.12 -16.96
CA THR A 207 -6.71 2.92 -16.52
C THR A 207 -7.22 4.04 -15.63
N ASP A 208 -6.33 4.88 -15.10
CA ASP A 208 -6.64 5.84 -14.02
C ASP A 208 -7.18 5.15 -12.74
N GLN A 209 -6.93 3.86 -12.56
CA GLN A 209 -7.32 3.13 -11.35
C GLN A 209 -6.35 3.43 -10.20
N ILE A 210 -6.90 3.43 -8.99
CA ILE A 210 -6.12 3.72 -7.79
C ILE A 210 -5.71 2.42 -7.10
N TYR A 211 -4.42 2.28 -6.84
CA TYR A 211 -3.83 1.22 -6.02
C TYR A 211 -3.42 1.77 -4.67
N VAL A 212 -3.70 1.03 -3.60
CA VAL A 212 -3.24 1.33 -2.24
C VAL A 212 -1.94 0.57 -2.00
N ILE A 213 -0.89 1.27 -1.58
CA ILE A 213 0.43 0.68 -1.35
C ILE A 213 0.89 0.92 0.09
N ASP A 214 1.92 0.17 0.51
CA ASP A 214 2.60 0.32 1.81
C ASP A 214 1.73 0.03 3.05
N PHE A 215 1.44 -1.24 3.26
CA PHE A 215 0.72 -1.74 4.44
C PHE A 215 1.63 -1.96 5.66
N GLY A 216 2.79 -1.32 5.73
CA GLY A 216 3.78 -1.50 6.78
C GLY A 216 3.33 -1.10 8.19
N LEU A 217 2.30 -0.27 8.31
CA LEU A 217 1.67 0.15 9.57
C LEU A 217 0.24 -0.38 9.73
N ALA A 218 -0.22 -1.23 8.80
CA ALA A 218 -1.58 -1.70 8.80
C ALA A 218 -1.88 -2.63 9.99
N LYS A 219 -3.14 -2.59 10.44
CA LYS A 219 -3.70 -3.45 11.48
C LYS A 219 -4.85 -4.26 10.91
N THR A 220 -4.96 -5.53 11.32
CA THR A 220 -6.02 -6.46 10.89
C THR A 220 -7.06 -6.79 11.95
N GLN A 221 -6.90 -6.22 13.14
CA GLN A 221 -7.88 -6.21 14.23
C GLN A 221 -8.04 -4.75 14.63
N ILE A 222 -9.12 -4.12 14.17
CA ILE A 222 -9.30 -2.67 14.29
C ILE A 222 -10.46 -2.32 15.21
N ILE A 223 -10.30 -1.21 15.90
CA ILE A 223 -11.33 -0.53 16.68
C ILE A 223 -11.73 0.78 15.98
N GLU A 224 -12.78 1.43 16.45
CA GLU A 224 -13.28 2.70 15.87
C GLU A 224 -12.20 3.80 15.88
N GLU A 225 -11.30 3.79 16.85
CA GLU A 225 -10.18 4.74 16.91
C GLU A 225 -9.25 4.60 15.70
N ASP A 226 -8.94 3.37 15.26
CA ASP A 226 -8.09 3.14 14.10
C ASP A 226 -8.76 3.66 12.81
N ILE A 227 -10.07 3.49 12.68
CA ILE A 227 -10.87 4.05 11.58
C ILE A 227 -10.81 5.58 11.60
N GLY A 228 -11.02 6.17 12.78
CA GLY A 228 -10.98 7.62 12.94
C GLY A 228 -9.63 8.22 12.59
N VAL A 229 -8.54 7.55 12.98
CA VAL A 229 -7.17 7.95 12.67
C VAL A 229 -6.89 7.86 11.17
N ASP A 230 -7.26 6.76 10.51
CA ASP A 230 -7.09 6.57 9.06
C ASP A 230 -7.79 7.68 8.27
N LEU A 231 -9.04 7.97 8.59
CA LEU A 231 -9.82 9.02 7.93
C LEU A 231 -9.21 10.42 8.18
N TYR A 232 -8.73 10.68 9.38
CA TYR A 232 -8.10 11.96 9.72
C TYR A 232 -6.78 12.15 8.98
N VAL A 233 -5.94 11.10 8.91
CA VAL A 233 -4.68 11.13 8.14
C VAL A 233 -4.96 11.38 6.66
N LEU A 234 -5.95 10.71 6.09
CA LEU A 234 -6.37 10.89 4.69
C LEU A 234 -6.84 12.34 4.44
N GLU A 235 -7.74 12.87 5.28
CA GLU A 235 -8.18 14.28 5.20
C GLU A 235 -7.00 15.24 5.17
N ARG A 236 -6.11 15.10 6.16
CA ARG A 236 -4.95 15.97 6.31
C ARG A 236 -4.00 15.88 5.12
N SER A 237 -3.75 14.67 4.63
CA SER A 237 -2.85 14.43 3.51
C SER A 237 -3.39 15.00 2.20
N LEU A 238 -4.69 14.84 1.93
CA LEU A 238 -5.33 15.40 0.73
C LEU A 238 -5.30 16.93 0.75
N ILE A 239 -5.73 17.56 1.84
CA ILE A 239 -5.78 19.03 1.96
C ILE A 239 -4.37 19.63 1.96
N ALA A 240 -3.37 18.95 2.57
CA ALA A 240 -1.98 19.42 2.57
C ALA A 240 -1.31 19.28 1.20
N ALA A 241 -1.72 18.30 0.38
CA ALA A 241 -1.18 18.15 -0.97
C ALA A 241 -1.63 19.28 -1.91
N HIS A 242 -2.95 19.61 -1.88
CA HIS A 242 -3.55 20.72 -2.62
C HIS A 242 -4.83 21.17 -1.94
N LYS A 243 -4.87 22.45 -1.53
CA LYS A 243 -5.90 22.97 -0.62
C LYS A 243 -7.33 22.86 -1.19
N GLU A 244 -7.53 23.22 -2.43
CA GLU A 244 -8.86 23.23 -3.08
C GLU A 244 -9.23 21.85 -3.63
N GLU A 245 -8.42 21.30 -4.52
CA GLU A 245 -8.64 19.99 -5.14
C GLU A 245 -8.68 18.88 -4.08
N GLY A 246 -7.78 18.96 -3.09
CA GLY A 246 -7.74 18.03 -1.97
C GLY A 246 -8.99 18.09 -1.08
N ALA A 247 -9.53 19.30 -0.84
CA ALA A 247 -10.76 19.46 -0.09
C ALA A 247 -11.98 18.90 -0.85
N HIS A 248 -12.06 19.12 -2.17
CA HIS A 248 -13.10 18.53 -3.01
C HIS A 248 -12.99 17.01 -3.06
N MET A 249 -11.78 16.48 -3.26
CA MET A 249 -11.54 15.03 -3.25
C MET A 249 -11.89 14.40 -1.91
N TRP A 250 -11.52 15.03 -0.80
CA TRP A 250 -11.88 14.58 0.54
C TRP A 250 -13.40 14.53 0.75
N LYS A 251 -14.13 15.56 0.31
CA LYS A 251 -15.59 15.59 0.41
C LYS A 251 -16.22 14.38 -0.27
N GLU A 252 -15.83 14.10 -1.51
CA GLU A 252 -16.32 12.93 -2.26
C GLU A 252 -15.90 11.60 -1.60
N ALA A 253 -14.64 11.50 -1.13
CA ALA A 253 -14.15 10.31 -0.47
C ALA A 253 -14.90 10.02 0.83
N LEU A 254 -15.10 11.01 1.68
CA LEU A 254 -15.82 10.86 2.93
C LEU A 254 -17.29 10.51 2.71
N GLN A 255 -17.95 11.15 1.73
CA GLN A 255 -19.33 10.84 1.39
C GLN A 255 -19.44 9.39 0.93
N THR A 256 -18.63 8.96 -0.01
CA THR A 256 -18.65 7.59 -0.53
C THR A 256 -18.31 6.56 0.56
N TRP A 257 -17.31 6.87 1.39
CA TRP A 257 -16.98 6.01 2.52
C TRP A 257 -18.18 5.85 3.48
N ARG A 258 -18.91 6.92 3.81
CA ARG A 258 -20.08 6.86 4.67
C ARG A 258 -21.23 6.04 4.05
N GLU A 259 -21.41 6.14 2.74
CA GLU A 259 -22.46 5.41 2.02
C GLU A 259 -22.14 3.91 1.87
N LYS A 260 -20.86 3.56 1.76
CA LYS A 260 -20.43 2.18 1.46
C LYS A 260 -19.96 1.40 2.69
N CYS A 261 -19.45 2.05 3.72
CA CYS A 261 -18.88 1.43 4.89
C CYS A 261 -19.94 1.19 5.98
N LYS A 262 -20.20 -0.08 6.28
CA LYS A 262 -21.15 -0.47 7.37
C LYS A 262 -20.69 0.02 8.74
N LYS A 263 -19.37 0.08 8.97
CA LYS A 263 -18.78 0.57 10.22
C LYS A 263 -18.91 2.10 10.41
N ALA A 264 -19.30 2.85 9.37
CA ALA A 264 -19.56 4.26 9.50
C ALA A 264 -20.66 4.53 10.53
N ASP A 265 -21.77 3.83 10.44
CA ASP A 265 -22.93 3.96 11.32
C ASP A 265 -22.68 3.31 12.71
N LEU A 266 -21.76 2.36 12.80
CA LEU A 266 -21.37 1.66 14.04
C LEU A 266 -20.36 2.46 14.91
N GLY A 267 -20.20 3.76 14.67
CA GLY A 267 -19.35 4.63 15.47
C GLY A 267 -18.10 5.15 14.77
N GLY A 268 -17.70 4.57 13.64
CA GLY A 268 -16.49 4.98 12.91
C GLY A 268 -16.49 6.46 12.49
N TYR A 269 -17.63 6.97 12.00
CA TYR A 269 -17.74 8.39 11.64
C TYR A 269 -17.69 9.32 12.86
N LYS A 270 -18.39 8.95 13.94
CA LYS A 270 -18.33 9.71 15.21
C LYS A 270 -16.88 9.79 15.72
N ARG A 271 -16.18 8.66 15.70
CA ARG A 271 -14.79 8.61 16.15
C ARG A 271 -13.86 9.46 15.26
N TYR A 272 -14.07 9.47 13.94
CA TYR A 272 -13.33 10.39 13.06
C TYR A 272 -13.51 11.85 13.46
N LEU A 273 -14.74 12.30 13.77
CA LEU A 273 -14.98 13.68 14.20
C LEU A 273 -14.22 14.00 15.50
N GLU A 274 -14.24 13.11 16.48
CA GLU A 274 -13.49 13.26 17.75
C GLU A 274 -11.97 13.32 17.53
N VAL A 275 -11.41 12.47 16.68
CA VAL A 275 -9.97 12.50 16.32
C VAL A 275 -9.62 13.81 15.64
N ARG A 276 -10.45 14.27 14.70
CA ARG A 276 -10.28 15.53 13.98
C ARG A 276 -10.25 16.74 14.91
N GLU A 277 -11.14 16.80 15.90
CA GLU A 277 -11.15 17.88 16.90
C GLU A 277 -9.89 17.88 17.78
N ARG A 278 -9.44 16.70 18.22
CA ARG A 278 -8.17 16.56 18.96
C ARG A 278 -6.95 17.04 18.15
N GLY A 279 -6.93 16.69 16.86
CA GLY A 279 -5.87 17.11 15.95
C GLY A 279 -5.83 18.63 15.73
N ARG A 280 -6.99 19.30 15.66
CA ARG A 280 -7.08 20.76 15.55
C ARG A 280 -6.57 21.47 16.80
N LYS A 281 -6.92 21.00 17.99
CA LYS A 281 -6.45 21.58 19.26
C LYS A 281 -4.93 21.53 19.37
N ARG A 282 -4.29 20.43 18.96
CA ARG A 282 -2.82 20.31 18.95
C ARG A 282 -2.13 21.30 18.01
N SER A 283 -2.70 21.55 16.83
CA SER A 283 -2.15 22.50 15.86
C SER A 283 -2.35 23.97 16.25
N MET A 284 -3.18 24.26 17.25
CA MET A 284 -3.37 25.63 17.79
C MET A 284 -2.47 25.93 19.00
N LEU A 285 -1.88 24.90 19.60
CA LEU A 285 -1.00 25.02 20.79
C LEU A 285 0.49 24.89 20.44
N GLY A 286 0.84 24.60 19.22
CA GLY A 286 2.19 24.49 18.66
C GLY A 286 2.39 25.43 17.51
#